data_211b939622041674be306c783c0cb991
#
_entry.id   211b939622041674be306c783c0cb991
#
_cell.length_a   1.000
_cell.length_b   1.000
_cell.length_c   1.000
_cell.angle_alpha   90.00
_cell.angle_beta   90.00
_cell.angle_gamma   90.00
#
_symmetry.space_group_name_H-M   'P 1'
#
loop_
_entity.id
_entity.type
_entity.pdbx_description
1 polymer ?
#
loop_
_entity_poly.entity_id
_entity_poly.type
_entity_poly.pdbx_seq_one_letter_code
_entity_poly.pdbx_strand_id
1 'polypeptide(L)'
;MREMTMQANSKSLLYLWAMVAAYFCLNALTQHAVSGTADLDQAEQLILSQALQPGYNAQPPLYTYLAGLAFSLAGHGLAPLASLKPVLLSVFVGAMIAAGARFGFTWRQQLIAIAGIVFVPQFIWESQRDLTHSVLATALAACTLLQVVRTRMRPVLGNYLALGVLAGLGLLSKYNYAIFLLALVAAMATVPRYRAVLGNARFLATVCVMVAVAAPHALWLADNYALASSGIERPPGGKGNVLSGLGVAATAALAFLTPLWLFSLILGFDFRHRGGDKSDAADGRLLLNLLGLVAVCVVLFVALTDAQQVKDRWYQPLLFFVPLLVAYHSRPSPRGFRIFISLAALFAVLVAFALPARTLLAERLDKYSRPNMPYPGLIRSIASGTEEPRFVLAETKLLGGNARLAFPDAGVLAPTFNVKVGGIAGKGLVICETRHCDSEKFRVWLWRDHAIDGRSLEFKAADMPFNYAPAKKMTIYWAEVSVPGPARPDGSAR
;
A
#
# COMPACT_ATOMS: atom_id res chain seq x y z
N MET A 1 1.74 -36.51 23.33
CA MET A 1 2.99 -35.71 23.35
C MET A 1 3.83 -35.81 22.08
N ARG A 2 3.66 -36.82 21.20
CA ARG A 2 4.40 -36.98 19.91
C ARG A 2 3.95 -36.06 18.77
N GLU A 3 2.73 -35.51 18.78
CA GLU A 3 2.25 -34.60 17.72
C GLU A 3 2.78 -33.14 17.83
N MET A 4 3.48 -32.81 18.90
CA MET A 4 3.85 -31.42 19.23
C MET A 4 5.15 -30.94 18.57
N THR A 5 5.90 -31.79 17.91
CA THR A 5 7.23 -31.47 17.35
C THR A 5 7.38 -31.75 15.85
N MET A 6 6.31 -32.13 15.15
CA MET A 6 6.39 -32.35 13.71
C MET A 6 6.65 -31.03 12.97
N GLN A 7 7.74 -30.97 12.20
CA GLN A 7 7.91 -29.93 11.17
C GLN A 7 6.67 -29.87 10.28
N ALA A 8 6.23 -28.66 9.95
CA ALA A 8 5.06 -28.47 9.13
C ALA A 8 5.28 -29.08 7.74
N ASN A 9 4.42 -30.02 7.35
CA ASN A 9 4.44 -30.66 6.04
C ASN A 9 4.13 -29.61 4.95
N SER A 10 4.77 -29.72 3.79
CA SER A 10 4.60 -28.80 2.65
C SER A 10 3.13 -28.68 2.20
N LYS A 11 2.37 -29.77 2.23
CA LYS A 11 0.93 -29.76 1.93
C LYS A 11 0.13 -28.95 2.94
N SER A 12 0.41 -29.11 4.24
CA SER A 12 -0.26 -28.33 5.31
C SER A 12 0.04 -26.84 5.20
N LEU A 13 1.27 -26.47 4.84
CA LEU A 13 1.65 -25.07 4.60
C LEU A 13 0.93 -24.49 3.39
N LEU A 14 0.78 -25.26 2.32
CA LEU A 14 0.02 -24.84 1.14
C LEU A 14 -1.46 -24.63 1.47
N TYR A 15 -2.09 -25.53 2.25
CA TYR A 15 -3.47 -25.35 2.70
C TYR A 15 -3.63 -24.12 3.59
N LEU A 16 -2.71 -23.88 4.50
CA LEU A 16 -2.72 -22.68 5.33
C LEU A 16 -2.64 -21.39 4.47
N TRP A 17 -1.72 -21.38 3.51
CA TRP A 17 -1.61 -20.27 2.57
C TRP A 17 -2.90 -20.09 1.75
N ALA A 18 -3.44 -21.16 1.17
CA ALA A 18 -4.64 -21.09 0.35
C ALA A 18 -5.87 -20.60 1.14
N MET A 19 -6.01 -21.03 2.40
CA MET A 19 -7.07 -20.56 3.29
C MET A 19 -6.99 -19.05 3.55
N VAL A 20 -5.79 -18.52 3.82
CA VAL A 20 -5.61 -17.10 4.07
C VAL A 20 -5.75 -16.29 2.78
N ALA A 21 -5.25 -16.78 1.65
CA ALA A 21 -5.45 -16.19 0.34
C ALA A 21 -6.94 -16.10 -0.02
N ALA A 22 -7.69 -17.19 0.20
CA ALA A 22 -9.14 -17.23 -0.01
C ALA A 22 -9.87 -16.22 0.89
N TYR A 23 -9.43 -16.03 2.14
CA TYR A 23 -9.97 -14.99 3.03
C TYR A 23 -9.80 -13.58 2.44
N PHE A 24 -8.62 -13.23 1.93
CA PHE A 24 -8.40 -11.91 1.31
C PHE A 24 -9.19 -11.74 0.00
N CYS A 25 -9.26 -12.78 -0.82
CA CYS A 25 -10.05 -12.77 -2.05
C CYS A 25 -11.54 -12.59 -1.74
N LEU A 26 -12.08 -13.32 -0.75
CA LEU A 26 -13.49 -13.19 -0.35
C LEU A 26 -13.81 -11.78 0.13
N ASN A 27 -12.96 -11.18 0.98
CA ASN A 27 -13.17 -9.79 1.43
C ASN A 27 -13.10 -8.78 0.28
N ALA A 28 -12.20 -8.96 -0.69
CA ALA A 28 -12.13 -8.09 -1.86
C ALA A 28 -13.38 -8.22 -2.74
N LEU A 29 -13.87 -9.45 -2.95
CA LEU A 29 -15.10 -9.71 -3.71
C LEU A 29 -16.33 -9.12 -3.02
N THR A 30 -16.47 -9.29 -1.70
CA THR A 30 -17.60 -8.72 -0.96
C THR A 30 -17.61 -7.20 -0.98
N GLN A 31 -16.45 -6.56 -0.84
CA GLN A 31 -16.37 -5.10 -0.93
C GLN A 31 -16.68 -4.58 -2.34
N HIS A 32 -16.20 -5.27 -3.38
CA HIS A 32 -16.51 -4.93 -4.77
C HIS A 32 -18.00 -5.13 -5.09
N ALA A 33 -18.62 -6.18 -4.56
CA ALA A 33 -20.07 -6.42 -4.71
C ALA A 33 -20.94 -5.37 -4.01
N VAL A 34 -20.46 -4.82 -2.88
CA VAL A 34 -21.17 -3.79 -2.11
C VAL A 34 -21.06 -2.41 -2.77
N SER A 35 -19.94 -2.08 -3.41
CA SER A 35 -19.76 -0.76 -4.03
C SER A 35 -18.91 -0.80 -5.28
N GLY A 36 -19.38 -0.11 -6.33
CA GLY A 36 -18.59 0.18 -7.54
C GLY A 36 -17.77 1.47 -7.46
N THR A 37 -17.75 2.15 -6.31
CA THR A 37 -17.00 3.39 -6.10
C THR A 37 -15.54 3.07 -5.80
N ALA A 38 -14.62 3.68 -6.53
CA ALA A 38 -13.20 3.59 -6.24
C ALA A 38 -12.87 4.32 -4.93
N ASP A 39 -12.10 3.68 -4.05
CA ASP A 39 -11.55 4.33 -2.85
C ASP A 39 -10.37 5.26 -3.22
N LEU A 40 -9.84 6.01 -2.26
CA LEU A 40 -8.92 7.13 -2.50
C LEU A 40 -7.63 6.72 -3.24
N ASP A 41 -6.99 5.61 -2.79
CA ASP A 41 -5.78 5.11 -3.43
C ASP A 41 -6.09 4.43 -4.78
N GLN A 42 -7.28 3.83 -4.93
CA GLN A 42 -7.73 3.28 -6.22
C GLN A 42 -7.99 4.38 -7.24
N ALA A 43 -8.67 5.45 -6.83
CA ALA A 43 -8.92 6.63 -7.66
C ALA A 43 -7.61 7.29 -8.11
N GLU A 44 -6.62 7.36 -7.22
CA GLU A 44 -5.27 7.81 -7.55
C GLU A 44 -4.64 6.95 -8.65
N GLN A 45 -4.70 5.63 -8.54
CA GLN A 45 -4.12 4.73 -9.53
C GLN A 45 -4.84 4.78 -10.88
N LEU A 46 -6.16 4.99 -10.90
CA LEU A 46 -6.92 5.21 -12.13
C LEU A 46 -6.46 6.45 -12.91
N ILE A 47 -6.07 7.51 -12.19
CA ILE A 47 -5.50 8.72 -12.81
C ILE A 47 -4.05 8.47 -13.23
N LEU A 48 -3.19 7.95 -12.35
CA LEU A 48 -1.76 7.84 -12.58
C LEU A 48 -1.40 6.84 -13.68
N SER A 49 -2.14 5.75 -13.80
CA SER A 49 -1.90 4.69 -14.79
C SER A 49 -2.20 5.05 -16.23
N GLN A 50 -2.70 6.27 -16.50
CA GLN A 50 -2.95 6.75 -17.87
C GLN A 50 -1.66 6.89 -18.69
N ALA A 51 -0.52 7.09 -18.04
CA ALA A 51 0.77 7.20 -18.72
C ALA A 51 1.87 6.51 -17.93
N LEU A 52 2.77 5.83 -18.63
CA LEU A 52 3.95 5.22 -18.02
C LEU A 52 5.03 6.29 -17.84
N GLN A 53 5.41 6.57 -16.58
CA GLN A 53 6.41 7.58 -16.22
C GLN A 53 7.39 7.02 -15.17
N PRO A 54 8.65 7.52 -15.12
CA PRO A 54 9.64 7.10 -14.12
C PRO A 54 9.24 7.46 -12.68
N GLY A 55 8.31 8.41 -12.51
CA GLY A 55 7.74 8.85 -11.24
C GLY A 55 6.52 9.73 -11.49
N TYR A 56 5.67 9.89 -10.48
CA TYR A 56 4.38 10.58 -10.62
C TYR A 56 4.19 11.71 -9.60
N ASN A 57 4.17 11.34 -8.32
CA ASN A 57 3.91 12.26 -7.19
C ASN A 57 4.75 11.86 -5.97
N ALA A 58 4.21 12.01 -4.76
CA ALA A 58 4.87 11.65 -3.50
C ALA A 58 5.08 10.14 -3.27
N GLN A 59 4.79 9.28 -4.25
CA GLN A 59 4.97 7.83 -4.15
C GLN A 59 5.80 7.29 -5.33
N PRO A 60 6.65 6.27 -5.11
CA PRO A 60 7.38 5.60 -6.18
C PRO A 60 6.45 4.87 -7.15
N PRO A 61 6.90 4.56 -8.41
CA PRO A 61 5.99 4.23 -9.52
C PRO A 61 5.51 2.77 -9.59
N LEU A 62 6.08 1.83 -8.82
CA LEU A 62 5.87 0.40 -9.06
C LEU A 62 4.41 -0.05 -8.93
N TYR A 63 3.65 0.50 -7.97
CA TYR A 63 2.23 0.12 -7.86
C TYR A 63 1.42 0.60 -9.07
N THR A 64 1.73 1.79 -9.59
CA THR A 64 1.11 2.32 -10.81
C THR A 64 1.44 1.47 -12.04
N TYR A 65 2.66 0.94 -12.14
CA TYR A 65 3.02 0.00 -13.21
C TYR A 65 2.24 -1.31 -13.12
N LEU A 66 2.05 -1.84 -11.88
CA LEU A 66 1.21 -3.03 -11.68
C LEU A 66 -0.26 -2.76 -12.00
N ALA A 67 -0.78 -1.57 -11.69
CA ALA A 67 -2.13 -1.16 -12.06
C ALA A 67 -2.28 -1.08 -13.60
N GLY A 68 -1.33 -0.44 -14.29
CA GLY A 68 -1.29 -0.41 -15.75
C GLY A 68 -1.23 -1.80 -16.39
N LEU A 69 -0.42 -2.72 -15.81
CA LEU A 69 -0.37 -4.11 -16.24
C LEU A 69 -1.70 -4.82 -16.02
N ALA A 70 -2.36 -4.63 -14.87
CA ALA A 70 -3.67 -5.22 -14.61
C ALA A 70 -4.72 -4.75 -15.61
N PHE A 71 -4.70 -3.46 -15.97
CA PHE A 71 -5.59 -2.90 -16.99
C PHE A 71 -5.28 -3.42 -18.40
N SER A 72 -4.03 -3.62 -18.76
CA SER A 72 -3.66 -4.18 -20.08
C SER A 72 -4.10 -5.64 -20.22
N LEU A 73 -4.17 -6.40 -19.12
CA LEU A 73 -4.54 -7.82 -19.13
C LEU A 73 -6.06 -8.05 -19.03
N ALA A 74 -6.77 -7.22 -18.28
CA ALA A 74 -8.17 -7.46 -17.93
C ALA A 74 -9.12 -6.28 -18.27
N GLY A 75 -8.62 -5.27 -19.00
CA GLY A 75 -9.38 -4.08 -19.36
C GLY A 75 -9.43 -3.03 -18.24
N HIS A 76 -9.82 -1.80 -18.62
CA HIS A 76 -9.99 -0.71 -17.64
C HIS A 76 -11.21 -0.95 -16.77
N GLY A 77 -11.03 -0.87 -15.46
CA GLY A 77 -12.13 -1.07 -14.50
C GLY A 77 -11.66 -1.17 -13.06
N LEU A 78 -12.62 -1.17 -12.15
CA LEU A 78 -12.33 -1.27 -10.72
C LEU A 78 -11.88 -2.70 -10.33
N ALA A 79 -12.44 -3.75 -10.96
CA ALA A 79 -12.15 -5.15 -10.61
C ALA A 79 -10.67 -5.55 -10.83
N PRO A 80 -10.02 -5.25 -11.99
CA PRO A 80 -8.59 -5.52 -12.17
C PRO A 80 -7.72 -4.84 -11.10
N LEU A 81 -8.02 -3.58 -10.78
CA LEU A 81 -7.30 -2.83 -9.77
C LEU A 81 -7.53 -3.39 -8.35
N ALA A 82 -8.78 -3.72 -8.03
CA ALA A 82 -9.14 -4.30 -6.73
C ALA A 82 -8.49 -5.69 -6.50
N SER A 83 -8.22 -6.45 -7.57
CA SER A 83 -7.61 -7.78 -7.50
C SER A 83 -6.12 -7.73 -7.07
N LEU A 84 -5.42 -6.63 -7.29
CA LEU A 84 -4.00 -6.50 -6.93
C LEU A 84 -3.76 -6.66 -5.42
N LYS A 85 -4.62 -6.10 -4.57
CA LYS A 85 -4.44 -6.17 -3.12
C LYS A 85 -4.50 -7.60 -2.57
N PRO A 86 -5.54 -8.42 -2.83
CA PRO A 86 -5.56 -9.80 -2.35
C PRO A 86 -4.41 -10.65 -2.91
N VAL A 87 -3.94 -10.39 -4.13
CA VAL A 87 -2.76 -11.06 -4.69
C VAL A 87 -1.51 -10.68 -3.90
N LEU A 88 -1.26 -9.40 -3.66
CA LEU A 88 -0.10 -8.93 -2.90
C LEU A 88 -0.13 -9.38 -1.43
N LEU A 89 -1.29 -9.39 -0.78
CA LEU A 89 -1.45 -9.93 0.58
C LEU A 89 -1.21 -11.44 0.61
N SER A 90 -1.62 -12.17 -0.43
CA SER A 90 -1.33 -13.61 -0.55
C SER A 90 0.16 -13.88 -0.75
N VAL A 91 0.86 -13.04 -1.54
CA VAL A 91 2.33 -13.09 -1.69
C VAL A 91 3.00 -12.79 -0.34
N PHE A 92 2.55 -11.78 0.38
CA PHE A 92 3.05 -11.44 1.73
C PHE A 92 2.95 -12.63 2.67
N VAL A 93 1.75 -13.22 2.82
CA VAL A 93 1.53 -14.37 3.71
C VAL A 93 2.33 -15.59 3.25
N GLY A 94 2.40 -15.84 1.95
CA GLY A 94 3.22 -16.92 1.38
C GLY A 94 4.70 -16.77 1.71
N ALA A 95 5.23 -15.55 1.63
CA ALA A 95 6.61 -15.24 2.01
C ALA A 95 6.83 -15.44 3.53
N MET A 96 5.88 -15.05 4.38
CA MET A 96 5.93 -15.26 5.84
C MET A 96 5.94 -16.75 6.19
N ILE A 97 5.04 -17.55 5.61
CA ILE A 97 4.99 -19.01 5.79
C ILE A 97 6.30 -19.65 5.34
N ALA A 98 6.80 -19.27 4.15
CA ALA A 98 8.04 -19.80 3.63
C ALA A 98 9.28 -19.39 4.45
N ALA A 99 9.30 -18.20 5.03
CA ALA A 99 10.35 -17.75 5.95
C ALA A 99 10.31 -18.56 7.25
N GLY A 100 9.12 -18.72 7.86
CA GLY A 100 8.94 -19.55 9.05
C GLY A 100 9.38 -21.00 8.84
N ALA A 101 9.06 -21.59 7.68
CA ALA A 101 9.52 -22.94 7.31
C ALA A 101 11.06 -23.03 7.23
N ARG A 102 11.72 -21.95 6.73
CA ARG A 102 13.19 -21.85 6.68
C ARG A 102 13.84 -21.61 8.03
N PHE A 103 13.10 -21.00 8.98
CA PHE A 103 13.49 -20.87 10.39
C PHE A 103 13.25 -22.15 11.20
N GLY A 104 12.79 -23.22 10.56
CA GLY A 104 12.50 -24.49 11.25
C GLY A 104 11.24 -24.47 12.10
N PHE A 105 10.28 -23.58 11.83
CA PHE A 105 9.05 -23.48 12.61
C PHE A 105 8.26 -24.76 12.60
N THR A 106 7.84 -25.19 13.79
CA THR A 106 6.82 -26.21 13.97
C THR A 106 5.47 -25.72 13.45
N TRP A 107 4.54 -26.64 13.19
CA TRP A 107 3.16 -26.30 12.79
C TRP A 107 2.50 -25.28 13.73
N ARG A 108 2.70 -25.41 15.04
CA ARG A 108 2.16 -24.45 16.02
C ARG A 108 2.75 -23.05 15.85
N GLN A 109 4.05 -22.94 15.65
CA GLN A 109 4.71 -21.66 15.42
C GLN A 109 4.25 -21.03 14.10
N GLN A 110 4.03 -21.82 13.03
CA GLN A 110 3.44 -21.32 11.79
C GLN A 110 2.04 -20.73 12.02
N LEU A 111 1.19 -21.43 12.76
CA LEU A 111 -0.14 -20.92 13.09
C LEU A 111 -0.07 -19.66 13.94
N ILE A 112 0.84 -19.56 14.92
CA ILE A 112 1.02 -18.35 15.73
C ILE A 112 1.47 -17.17 14.85
N ALA A 113 2.43 -17.39 13.93
CA ALA A 113 2.90 -16.34 13.04
C ALA A 113 1.77 -15.79 12.17
N ILE A 114 0.95 -16.67 11.58
CA ILE A 114 -0.16 -16.28 10.71
C ILE A 114 -1.31 -15.66 11.50
N ALA A 115 -1.67 -16.23 12.65
CA ALA A 115 -2.65 -15.64 13.57
C ALA A 115 -2.20 -14.26 14.10
N GLY A 116 -0.90 -14.08 14.29
CA GLY A 116 -0.32 -12.78 14.67
C GLY A 116 -0.53 -11.69 13.62
N ILE A 117 -0.58 -12.03 12.33
CA ILE A 117 -0.91 -11.07 11.25
C ILE A 117 -2.34 -10.54 11.44
N VAL A 118 -3.27 -11.38 11.87
CA VAL A 118 -4.68 -11.01 12.11
C VAL A 118 -4.80 -9.94 13.20
N PHE A 119 -3.90 -9.95 14.19
CA PHE A 119 -3.90 -8.97 15.28
C PHE A 119 -3.20 -7.65 14.95
N VAL A 120 -2.76 -7.45 13.71
CA VAL A 120 -2.24 -6.17 13.24
C VAL A 120 -3.31 -5.48 12.38
N PRO A 121 -3.96 -4.40 12.87
CA PRO A 121 -5.09 -3.76 12.19
C PRO A 121 -4.77 -3.33 10.75
N GLN A 122 -3.54 -2.90 10.49
CA GLN A 122 -3.10 -2.48 9.17
C GLN A 122 -3.09 -3.63 8.15
N PHE A 123 -2.92 -4.90 8.58
CA PHE A 123 -2.98 -6.05 7.67
C PHE A 123 -4.40 -6.58 7.49
N ILE A 124 -5.15 -6.70 8.60
CA ILE A 124 -6.45 -7.35 8.55
C ILE A 124 -7.60 -6.40 8.17
N TRP A 125 -7.46 -5.11 8.44
CA TRP A 125 -8.49 -4.11 8.21
C TRP A 125 -8.08 -3.06 7.17
N GLU A 126 -7.03 -2.26 7.43
CA GLU A 126 -6.67 -1.11 6.59
C GLU A 126 -6.19 -1.54 5.18
N SER A 127 -5.36 -2.59 5.08
CA SER A 127 -4.87 -3.10 3.79
C SER A 127 -5.99 -3.63 2.88
N GLN A 128 -7.12 -4.01 3.44
CA GLN A 128 -8.26 -4.48 2.65
C GLN A 128 -9.15 -3.33 2.16
N ARG A 129 -9.05 -2.16 2.79
CA ARG A 129 -9.80 -0.94 2.41
C ARG A 129 -9.02 -0.07 1.46
N ASP A 130 -7.79 0.28 1.84
CA ASP A 130 -6.93 1.26 1.18
C ASP A 130 -5.46 0.78 1.19
N LEU A 131 -4.47 1.67 1.17
CA LEU A 131 -3.04 1.38 1.39
C LEU A 131 -2.34 0.59 0.27
N THR A 132 -2.55 0.93 -0.98
CA THR A 132 -1.98 0.25 -2.16
C THR A 132 -0.46 0.10 -2.09
N HIS A 133 0.28 1.20 -2.00
CA HIS A 133 1.75 1.20 -1.93
C HIS A 133 2.30 0.51 -0.67
N SER A 134 1.60 0.61 0.46
CA SER A 134 2.02 -0.03 1.71
C SER A 134 1.91 -1.55 1.62
N VAL A 135 0.86 -2.07 1.00
CA VAL A 135 0.67 -3.51 0.80
C VAL A 135 1.76 -4.07 -0.12
N LEU A 136 2.07 -3.37 -1.22
CA LEU A 136 3.15 -3.76 -2.13
C LEU A 136 4.51 -3.77 -1.42
N ALA A 137 4.83 -2.69 -0.70
CA ALA A 137 6.09 -2.59 0.05
C ALA A 137 6.23 -3.69 1.10
N THR A 138 5.14 -4.05 1.79
CA THR A 138 5.11 -5.13 2.77
C THR A 138 5.34 -6.49 2.13
N ALA A 139 4.70 -6.77 1.01
CA ALA A 139 4.90 -8.02 0.26
C ALA A 139 6.37 -8.15 -0.20
N LEU A 140 6.94 -7.08 -0.75
CA LEU A 140 8.34 -7.06 -1.17
C LEU A 140 9.31 -7.16 0.02
N ALA A 141 9.01 -6.53 1.16
CA ALA A 141 9.82 -6.65 2.37
C ALA A 141 9.84 -8.08 2.91
N ALA A 142 8.70 -8.76 2.91
CA ALA A 142 8.61 -10.17 3.30
C ALA A 142 9.36 -11.09 2.32
N CYS A 143 9.23 -10.84 1.01
CA CYS A 143 9.99 -11.56 -0.01
C CYS A 143 11.50 -11.32 0.12
N THR A 144 11.92 -10.09 0.45
CA THR A 144 13.33 -9.74 0.66
C THR A 144 13.89 -10.44 1.89
N LEU A 145 13.16 -10.46 3.01
CA LEU A 145 13.55 -11.21 4.21
C LEU A 145 13.71 -12.71 3.90
N LEU A 146 12.72 -13.30 3.22
CA LEU A 146 12.78 -14.70 2.76
C LEU A 146 13.99 -14.94 1.85
N GLN A 147 14.26 -14.02 0.92
CA GLN A 147 15.41 -14.16 -0.01
C GLN A 147 16.75 -14.02 0.70
N VAL A 148 16.87 -13.17 1.71
CA VAL A 148 18.06 -13.13 2.58
C VAL A 148 18.31 -14.47 3.24
N VAL A 149 17.27 -15.11 3.80
CA VAL A 149 17.39 -16.45 4.40
C VAL A 149 17.78 -17.50 3.35
N ARG A 150 17.20 -17.46 2.16
CA ARG A 150 17.55 -18.36 1.05
C ARG A 150 19.01 -18.18 0.60
N THR A 151 19.47 -16.93 0.49
CA THR A 151 20.84 -16.59 0.08
C THR A 151 21.84 -17.07 1.12
N ARG A 152 21.54 -16.93 2.43
CA ARG A 152 22.34 -17.51 3.51
C ARG A 152 22.46 -19.03 3.39
N MET A 153 21.35 -19.73 3.11
CA MET A 153 21.34 -21.20 3.00
C MET A 153 22.03 -21.70 1.74
N ARG A 154 21.93 -20.98 0.62
CA ARG A 154 22.52 -21.31 -0.68
C ARG A 154 23.09 -20.03 -1.32
N PRO A 155 24.39 -19.73 -1.08
CA PRO A 155 25.01 -18.50 -1.56
C PRO A 155 25.42 -18.60 -3.05
N VAL A 156 24.48 -18.93 -3.93
CA VAL A 156 24.64 -18.98 -5.39
C VAL A 156 24.29 -17.64 -6.04
N LEU A 157 24.90 -17.31 -7.19
CA LEU A 157 24.72 -16.04 -7.88
C LEU A 157 23.22 -15.70 -8.11
N GLY A 158 22.42 -16.69 -8.54
CA GLY A 158 20.98 -16.48 -8.77
C GLY A 158 20.23 -15.95 -7.54
N ASN A 159 20.61 -16.37 -6.33
CA ASN A 159 19.99 -15.86 -5.10
C ASN A 159 20.42 -14.41 -4.81
N TYR A 160 21.64 -14.01 -5.14
CA TYR A 160 22.10 -12.62 -5.01
C TYR A 160 21.44 -11.72 -6.04
N LEU A 161 21.29 -12.18 -7.28
CA LEU A 161 20.55 -11.42 -8.32
C LEU A 161 19.09 -11.23 -7.92
N ALA A 162 18.41 -12.28 -7.45
CA ALA A 162 17.02 -12.20 -6.96
C ALA A 162 16.91 -11.25 -5.77
N LEU A 163 17.88 -11.24 -4.85
CA LEU A 163 17.90 -10.29 -3.73
C LEU A 163 18.03 -8.84 -4.24
N GLY A 164 18.88 -8.59 -5.25
CA GLY A 164 19.01 -7.28 -5.88
C GLY A 164 17.73 -6.80 -6.56
N VAL A 165 17.07 -7.68 -7.31
CA VAL A 165 15.77 -7.37 -7.93
C VAL A 165 14.72 -7.02 -6.86
N LEU A 166 14.57 -7.83 -5.81
CA LEU A 166 13.59 -7.56 -4.74
C LEU A 166 13.90 -6.28 -3.98
N ALA A 167 15.17 -5.99 -3.69
CA ALA A 167 15.58 -4.74 -3.06
C ALA A 167 15.27 -3.53 -3.95
N GLY A 168 15.58 -3.59 -5.25
CA GLY A 168 15.28 -2.52 -6.21
C GLY A 168 13.78 -2.28 -6.39
N LEU A 169 12.99 -3.35 -6.57
CA LEU A 169 11.53 -3.25 -6.64
C LEU A 169 10.94 -2.73 -5.32
N GLY A 170 11.51 -3.09 -4.18
CA GLY A 170 11.11 -2.56 -2.89
C GLY A 170 11.30 -1.05 -2.79
N LEU A 171 12.42 -0.51 -3.26
CA LEU A 171 12.66 0.94 -3.33
C LEU A 171 11.66 1.64 -4.26
N LEU A 172 11.24 0.98 -5.33
CA LEU A 172 10.22 1.48 -6.27
C LEU A 172 8.78 1.33 -5.74
N SER A 173 8.57 0.67 -4.60
CA SER A 173 7.24 0.45 -4.03
C SER A 173 6.80 1.55 -3.06
N LYS A 174 7.68 1.97 -2.17
CA LYS A 174 7.43 3.01 -1.17
C LYS A 174 8.74 3.52 -0.56
N TYR A 175 8.91 4.82 -0.35
CA TYR A 175 10.17 5.39 0.16
C TYR A 175 10.60 4.84 1.52
N ASN A 176 9.66 4.57 2.43
CA ASN A 176 10.01 4.00 3.74
C ASN A 176 10.53 2.55 3.69
N TYR A 177 10.42 1.87 2.55
CA TYR A 177 11.09 0.58 2.34
C TYR A 177 12.63 0.71 2.46
N ALA A 178 13.20 1.87 2.13
CA ALA A 178 14.63 2.13 2.32
C ALA A 178 15.03 2.01 3.79
N ILE A 179 14.18 2.44 4.73
CA ILE A 179 14.41 2.31 6.18
C ILE A 179 14.49 0.82 6.56
N PHE A 180 13.55 0.00 6.05
CA PHE A 180 13.58 -1.45 6.25
C PHE A 180 14.86 -2.07 5.69
N LEU A 181 15.24 -1.72 4.47
CA LEU A 181 16.42 -2.28 3.81
C LEU A 181 17.71 -1.95 4.57
N LEU A 182 17.86 -0.71 5.02
CA LEU A 182 18.99 -0.27 5.84
C LEU A 182 19.04 -1.03 7.18
N ALA A 183 17.90 -1.13 7.87
CA ALA A 183 17.80 -1.87 9.12
C ALA A 183 18.11 -3.36 8.92
N LEU A 184 17.65 -3.97 7.82
CA LEU A 184 17.90 -5.36 7.50
C LEU A 184 19.39 -5.62 7.22
N VAL A 185 20.05 -4.78 6.42
CA VAL A 185 21.50 -4.88 6.15
C VAL A 185 22.28 -4.70 7.45
N ALA A 186 21.93 -3.72 8.28
CA ALA A 186 22.56 -3.54 9.58
C ALA A 186 22.34 -4.75 10.50
N ALA A 187 21.13 -5.32 10.54
CA ALA A 187 20.84 -6.53 11.31
C ALA A 187 21.67 -7.74 10.81
N MET A 188 21.80 -7.90 9.49
CA MET A 188 22.65 -8.94 8.90
C MET A 188 24.13 -8.78 9.32
N ALA A 189 24.63 -7.55 9.38
CA ALA A 189 26.02 -7.28 9.78
C ALA A 189 26.30 -7.67 11.26
N THR A 190 25.30 -7.62 12.14
CA THR A 190 25.44 -8.00 13.55
C THR A 190 25.42 -9.51 13.81
N VAL A 191 24.92 -10.31 12.85
CA VAL A 191 24.77 -11.76 13.03
C VAL A 191 25.77 -12.49 12.11
N PRO A 192 26.80 -13.20 12.66
CA PRO A 192 27.91 -13.75 11.86
C PRO A 192 27.51 -14.56 10.62
N ARG A 193 26.46 -15.42 10.75
CA ARG A 193 25.96 -16.22 9.62
C ARG A 193 25.34 -15.38 8.52
N TYR A 194 24.70 -14.26 8.83
CA TYR A 194 24.12 -13.34 7.85
C TYR A 194 25.15 -12.34 7.34
N ARG A 195 26.11 -11.95 8.18
CA ARG A 195 27.27 -11.14 7.78
C ARG A 195 28.07 -11.81 6.66
N ALA A 196 28.16 -13.14 6.65
CA ALA A 196 28.81 -13.89 5.57
C ALA A 196 28.13 -13.69 4.20
N VAL A 197 26.84 -13.37 4.15
CA VAL A 197 26.14 -13.01 2.90
C VAL A 197 26.66 -11.67 2.38
N LEU A 198 26.81 -10.68 3.26
CA LEU A 198 27.32 -9.34 2.91
C LEU A 198 28.79 -9.38 2.49
N GLY A 199 29.61 -10.22 3.15
CA GLY A 199 31.05 -10.38 2.85
C GLY A 199 31.35 -11.21 1.60
N ASN A 200 30.34 -11.80 0.95
CA ASN A 200 30.56 -12.57 -0.28
C ASN A 200 30.66 -11.64 -1.49
N ALA A 201 31.62 -11.84 -2.36
CA ALA A 201 31.84 -11.03 -3.58
C ALA A 201 30.58 -10.95 -4.47
N ARG A 202 29.71 -11.99 -4.48
CA ARG A 202 28.42 -11.98 -5.19
C ARG A 202 27.45 -10.94 -4.67
N PHE A 203 27.65 -10.40 -3.46
CA PHE A 203 26.82 -9.31 -2.94
C PHE A 203 26.95 -8.04 -3.78
N LEU A 204 28.07 -7.84 -4.46
CA LEU A 204 28.21 -6.75 -5.44
C LEU A 204 27.17 -6.87 -6.56
N ALA A 205 26.89 -8.08 -7.04
CA ALA A 205 25.82 -8.29 -8.03
C ALA A 205 24.44 -7.89 -7.48
N THR A 206 24.17 -8.14 -6.18
CA THR A 206 22.95 -7.64 -5.52
C THR A 206 22.84 -6.11 -5.59
N VAL A 207 23.93 -5.41 -5.25
CA VAL A 207 23.97 -3.94 -5.28
C VAL A 207 23.82 -3.41 -6.70
N CYS A 208 24.55 -3.96 -7.67
CA CYS A 208 24.47 -3.55 -9.08
C CYS A 208 23.04 -3.71 -9.64
N VAL A 209 22.39 -4.86 -9.38
CA VAL A 209 21.01 -5.10 -9.85
C VAL A 209 20.02 -4.17 -9.13
N MET A 210 20.14 -3.99 -7.82
CA MET A 210 19.31 -3.07 -7.06
C MET A 210 19.38 -1.65 -7.62
N VAL A 211 20.61 -1.16 -7.87
CA VAL A 211 20.82 0.17 -8.45
C VAL A 211 20.25 0.25 -9.86
N ALA A 212 20.49 -0.74 -10.72
CA ALA A 212 19.98 -0.76 -12.08
C ALA A 212 18.45 -0.70 -12.14
N VAL A 213 17.76 -1.43 -11.24
CA VAL A 213 16.29 -1.43 -11.13
C VAL A 213 15.77 -0.08 -10.61
N ALA A 214 16.45 0.53 -9.64
CA ALA A 214 15.99 1.77 -9.03
C ALA A 214 16.42 3.03 -9.82
N ALA A 215 17.43 2.95 -10.67
CA ALA A 215 18.07 4.09 -11.33
C ALA A 215 17.10 5.00 -12.12
N PRO A 216 16.16 4.49 -12.95
CA PRO A 216 15.27 5.38 -13.70
C PRO A 216 14.44 6.29 -12.79
N HIS A 217 13.96 5.75 -11.65
CA HIS A 217 13.22 6.53 -10.66
C HIS A 217 14.15 7.44 -9.86
N ALA A 218 15.34 7.00 -9.51
CA ALA A 218 16.30 7.81 -8.77
C ALA A 218 16.73 9.06 -9.55
N LEU A 219 16.92 8.94 -10.87
CA LEU A 219 17.18 10.07 -11.76
C LEU A 219 15.98 11.04 -11.79
N TRP A 220 14.77 10.50 -11.98
CA TRP A 220 13.56 11.32 -11.91
C TRP A 220 13.42 12.04 -10.56
N LEU A 221 13.73 11.35 -9.46
CA LEU A 221 13.64 11.88 -8.10
C LEU A 221 14.59 13.07 -7.89
N ALA A 222 15.78 13.04 -8.47
CA ALA A 222 16.74 14.14 -8.38
C ALA A 222 16.16 15.45 -8.96
N ASP A 223 15.44 15.37 -10.07
CA ASP A 223 14.81 16.51 -10.73
C ASP A 223 13.47 16.92 -10.08
N ASN A 224 12.83 16.02 -9.31
CA ASN A 224 11.46 16.18 -8.77
C ASN A 224 11.41 16.04 -7.25
N TYR A 225 12.48 16.34 -6.53
CA TYR A 225 12.58 16.12 -5.08
C TYR A 225 11.48 16.81 -4.28
N ALA A 226 11.13 18.05 -4.63
CA ALA A 226 10.09 18.81 -3.96
C ALA A 226 8.72 18.12 -4.04
N LEU A 227 8.37 17.55 -5.21
CA LEU A 227 7.15 16.80 -5.42
C LEU A 227 7.17 15.48 -4.64
N ALA A 228 8.25 14.73 -4.69
CA ALA A 228 8.41 13.46 -3.99
C ALA A 228 8.39 13.62 -2.46
N SER A 229 8.99 14.70 -1.93
CA SER A 229 9.02 14.99 -0.49
C SER A 229 7.72 15.63 0.05
N SER A 230 6.77 15.99 -0.80
CA SER A 230 5.49 16.59 -0.41
C SER A 230 4.64 15.72 0.55
N GLY A 231 4.92 14.40 0.59
CA GLY A 231 4.28 13.48 1.53
C GLY A 231 4.85 13.54 2.96
N ILE A 232 5.94 14.28 3.20
CA ILE A 232 6.52 14.47 4.54
C ILE A 232 5.95 15.76 5.11
N GLU A 233 5.04 15.63 6.06
CA GLU A 233 4.44 16.79 6.73
C GLU A 233 5.46 17.42 7.69
N ARG A 234 5.84 18.65 7.39
CA ARG A 234 6.70 19.50 8.22
C ARG A 234 5.86 20.59 8.89
N PRO A 235 6.24 21.07 10.09
CA PRO A 235 5.50 22.15 10.74
C PRO A 235 5.59 23.46 9.96
N PRO A 236 4.56 24.30 10.00
CA PRO A 236 4.63 25.65 9.48
C PRO A 236 5.78 26.41 10.17
N GLY A 237 6.66 27.06 9.39
CA GLY A 237 7.79 27.81 9.93
C GLY A 237 9.10 27.04 10.18
N GLY A 238 9.18 25.76 9.82
CA GLY A 238 10.45 25.00 9.74
C GLY A 238 11.10 24.59 11.07
N LYS A 239 10.48 24.86 12.23
CA LYS A 239 11.00 24.44 13.55
C LYS A 239 10.13 23.34 14.13
N GLY A 240 10.46 22.09 13.77
CA GLY A 240 9.87 20.91 14.42
C GLY A 240 10.49 20.66 15.80
N ASN A 241 9.72 20.11 16.73
CA ASN A 241 10.25 19.55 17.96
C ASN A 241 10.51 18.05 17.73
N VAL A 242 11.80 17.68 17.57
CA VAL A 242 12.23 16.29 17.36
C VAL A 242 11.62 15.35 18.43
N LEU A 243 11.55 15.80 19.70
CA LEU A 243 10.98 15.00 20.78
C LEU A 243 9.48 14.73 20.56
N SER A 244 8.73 15.71 20.05
CA SER A 244 7.33 15.52 19.67
C SER A 244 7.19 14.53 18.51
N GLY A 245 8.01 14.65 17.48
CA GLY A 245 8.04 13.71 16.34
C GLY A 245 8.36 12.28 16.79
N LEU A 246 9.30 12.10 17.72
CA LEU A 246 9.62 10.79 18.33
C LEU A 246 8.45 10.24 19.14
N GLY A 247 7.75 11.07 19.91
CA GLY A 247 6.55 10.67 20.65
C GLY A 247 5.44 10.18 19.71
N VAL A 248 5.21 10.89 18.61
CA VAL A 248 4.24 10.48 17.57
C VAL A 248 4.68 9.18 16.90
N ALA A 249 5.96 9.03 16.57
CA ALA A 249 6.48 7.81 15.97
C ALA A 249 6.34 6.60 16.92
N ALA A 250 6.65 6.77 18.21
CA ALA A 250 6.51 5.70 19.21
C ALA A 250 5.04 5.30 19.40
N THR A 251 4.12 6.26 19.51
CA THR A 251 2.69 5.97 19.63
C THR A 251 2.14 5.29 18.37
N ALA A 252 2.56 5.69 17.20
CA ALA A 252 2.18 5.04 15.94
C ALA A 252 2.69 3.59 15.85
N ALA A 253 3.92 3.31 16.32
CA ALA A 253 4.46 1.95 16.38
C ALA A 253 3.69 1.06 17.37
N LEU A 254 3.38 1.59 18.55
CA LEU A 254 2.57 0.88 19.55
C LEU A 254 1.16 0.61 19.03
N ALA A 255 0.52 1.61 18.41
CA ALA A 255 -0.80 1.45 17.81
C ALA A 255 -0.79 0.40 16.67
N PHE A 256 0.27 0.40 15.83
CA PHE A 256 0.44 -0.58 14.76
C PHE A 256 0.49 -2.01 15.29
N LEU A 257 1.21 -2.25 16.39
CA LEU A 257 1.35 -3.58 16.98
C LEU A 257 0.23 -3.96 17.95
N THR A 258 -0.67 -3.03 18.29
CA THR A 258 -1.86 -3.33 19.10
C THR A 258 -2.97 -3.86 18.18
N PRO A 259 -3.63 -4.96 18.49
CA PRO A 259 -3.59 -5.78 19.71
C PRO A 259 -2.56 -6.93 19.73
N LEU A 260 -1.71 -7.10 18.72
CA LEU A 260 -0.77 -8.22 18.67
C LEU A 260 0.03 -8.41 19.97
N TRP A 261 0.66 -7.34 20.47
CA TRP A 261 1.48 -7.44 21.68
C TRP A 261 0.65 -7.79 22.92
N LEU A 262 -0.60 -7.31 23.01
CA LEU A 262 -1.51 -7.65 24.11
C LEU A 262 -1.87 -9.13 24.12
N PHE A 263 -2.34 -9.65 22.98
CA PHE A 263 -2.75 -11.06 22.90
C PHE A 263 -1.57 -12.01 22.93
N SER A 264 -0.38 -11.57 22.50
CA SER A 264 0.82 -12.40 22.57
C SER A 264 1.25 -12.72 24.01
N LEU A 265 0.86 -11.92 25.00
CA LEU A 265 1.12 -12.22 26.41
C LEU A 265 0.55 -13.58 26.86
N ILE A 266 -0.52 -14.04 26.21
CA ILE A 266 -1.15 -15.36 26.48
C ILE A 266 -0.22 -16.51 26.11
N LEU A 267 0.73 -16.27 25.17
CA LEU A 267 1.59 -17.31 24.64
C LEU A 267 2.76 -17.66 25.55
N GLY A 268 3.13 -16.77 26.49
CA GLY A 268 4.38 -16.89 27.24
C GLY A 268 5.61 -16.82 26.33
N PHE A 269 6.70 -16.27 26.85
CA PHE A 269 7.93 -16.05 26.08
C PHE A 269 9.15 -16.61 26.78
N ASP A 270 10.06 -17.18 25.99
CA ASP A 270 11.39 -17.57 26.43
C ASP A 270 12.44 -16.97 25.51
N PHE A 271 13.03 -15.87 25.93
CA PHE A 271 14.13 -15.19 25.23
C PHE A 271 15.50 -15.79 25.55
N ARG A 272 15.58 -16.67 26.57
CA ARG A 272 16.83 -17.30 27.01
C ARG A 272 17.09 -18.63 26.31
N HIS A 273 16.05 -19.20 25.72
CA HIS A 273 16.17 -20.48 25.03
C HIS A 273 17.09 -20.32 23.81
N ARG A 274 18.33 -20.71 23.98
CA ARG A 274 19.26 -20.94 22.88
C ARG A 274 18.89 -22.30 22.31
N GLY A 275 18.19 -22.33 21.18
CA GLY A 275 17.85 -23.57 20.48
C GLY A 275 19.04 -24.51 20.44
N GLY A 276 18.83 -25.81 20.53
CA GLY A 276 19.91 -26.80 20.60
C GLY A 276 20.83 -26.79 19.37
N ASP A 277 20.40 -26.23 18.26
CA ASP A 277 21.21 -26.03 17.06
C ASP A 277 21.61 -24.54 16.92
N LYS A 278 22.93 -24.30 16.67
CA LYS A 278 23.48 -22.95 16.43
C LYS A 278 22.83 -22.21 15.25
N SER A 279 22.11 -22.94 14.35
CA SER A 279 21.38 -22.33 13.22
C SER A 279 20.16 -21.57 13.66
N ASP A 280 19.40 -22.15 14.58
CA ASP A 280 18.14 -21.58 15.05
C ASP A 280 18.39 -20.27 15.82
N ALA A 281 19.44 -20.23 16.64
CA ALA A 281 19.78 -19.03 17.40
C ALA A 281 20.16 -17.81 16.51
N ALA A 282 20.65 -18.03 15.27
CA ALA A 282 21.00 -16.95 14.36
C ALA A 282 19.76 -16.25 13.77
N ASP A 283 18.70 -17.02 13.50
CA ASP A 283 17.48 -16.52 12.89
C ASP A 283 16.66 -15.68 13.89
N GLY A 284 16.55 -16.15 15.14
CA GLY A 284 15.92 -15.36 16.21
C GLY A 284 16.69 -14.07 16.51
N ARG A 285 18.04 -14.11 16.49
CA ARG A 285 18.86 -12.90 16.65
C ARG A 285 18.69 -11.94 15.50
N LEU A 286 18.58 -12.42 14.25
CA LEU A 286 18.32 -11.54 13.11
C LEU A 286 16.99 -10.78 13.32
N LEU A 287 15.91 -11.48 13.65
CA LEU A 287 14.60 -10.85 13.85
C LEU A 287 14.61 -9.85 15.02
N LEU A 288 15.28 -10.19 16.13
CA LEU A 288 15.37 -9.30 17.29
C LEU A 288 16.22 -8.06 17.00
N ASN A 289 17.39 -8.24 16.35
CA ASN A 289 18.25 -7.13 15.98
C ASN A 289 17.59 -6.25 14.91
N LEU A 290 16.83 -6.85 13.97
CA LEU A 290 16.06 -6.10 12.99
C LEU A 290 15.02 -5.21 13.67
N LEU A 291 14.32 -5.70 14.71
CA LEU A 291 13.36 -4.88 15.47
C LEU A 291 14.05 -3.65 16.11
N GLY A 292 15.17 -3.88 16.79
CA GLY A 292 15.95 -2.80 17.42
C GLY A 292 16.49 -1.80 16.39
N LEU A 293 17.00 -2.29 15.25
CA LEU A 293 17.58 -1.44 14.20
C LEU A 293 16.51 -0.68 13.41
N VAL A 294 15.32 -1.24 13.23
CA VAL A 294 14.17 -0.47 12.70
C VAL A 294 13.85 0.70 13.62
N ALA A 295 13.81 0.49 14.94
CA ALA A 295 13.58 1.57 15.89
C ALA A 295 14.68 2.65 15.80
N VAL A 296 15.96 2.26 15.74
CA VAL A 296 17.09 3.20 15.55
C VAL A 296 16.95 3.96 14.24
N CYS A 297 16.67 3.29 13.12
CA CYS A 297 16.50 3.95 11.82
C CYS A 297 15.32 4.93 11.80
N VAL A 298 14.20 4.61 12.48
CA VAL A 298 13.06 5.52 12.60
C VAL A 298 13.42 6.75 13.45
N VAL A 299 14.15 6.56 14.56
CA VAL A 299 14.65 7.69 15.38
C VAL A 299 15.56 8.60 14.54
N LEU A 300 16.51 8.02 13.82
CA LEU A 300 17.39 8.78 12.92
C LEU A 300 16.61 9.49 11.82
N PHE A 301 15.62 8.83 11.21
CA PHE A 301 14.77 9.44 10.19
C PHE A 301 14.04 10.67 10.75
N VAL A 302 13.38 10.55 11.91
CA VAL A 302 12.67 11.67 12.54
C VAL A 302 13.65 12.82 12.87
N ALA A 303 14.83 12.49 13.43
CA ALA A 303 15.83 13.49 13.82
C ALA A 303 16.43 14.23 12.61
N LEU A 304 16.59 13.55 11.46
CA LEU A 304 17.20 14.12 10.26
C LEU A 304 16.19 14.89 9.37
N THR A 305 14.90 14.54 9.45
CA THR A 305 13.87 15.12 8.56
C THR A 305 12.91 16.08 9.25
N ASP A 306 13.00 16.22 10.58
CA ASP A 306 12.04 16.95 11.42
C ASP A 306 10.57 16.52 11.19
N ALA A 307 10.36 15.23 10.85
CA ALA A 307 9.04 14.70 10.58
C ALA A 307 8.17 14.73 11.85
N GLN A 308 7.07 15.48 11.80
CA GLN A 308 6.15 15.64 12.92
C GLN A 308 4.98 14.66 12.89
N GLN A 309 4.73 14.04 11.75
CA GLN A 309 3.67 13.05 11.59
C GLN A 309 4.23 11.75 10.97
N VAL A 310 4.41 10.77 11.83
CA VAL A 310 4.70 9.39 11.43
C VAL A 310 3.39 8.61 11.55
N LYS A 311 2.77 8.29 10.42
CA LYS A 311 1.50 7.55 10.39
C LYS A 311 1.74 6.06 10.65
N ASP A 312 0.83 5.40 11.35
CA ASP A 312 0.89 3.97 11.67
C ASP A 312 1.11 3.07 10.44
N ARG A 313 0.49 3.41 9.30
CA ARG A 313 0.67 2.71 8.02
C ARG A 313 2.12 2.72 7.50
N TRP A 314 2.99 3.59 8.02
CA TRP A 314 4.40 3.60 7.63
C TRP A 314 5.15 2.39 8.20
N TYR A 315 4.64 1.83 9.30
CA TYR A 315 5.24 0.66 9.96
C TYR A 315 4.93 -0.67 9.25
N GLN A 316 4.02 -0.71 8.27
CA GLN A 316 3.69 -1.95 7.56
C GLN A 316 4.93 -2.66 6.99
N PRO A 317 5.77 -2.05 6.13
CA PRO A 317 6.98 -2.69 5.63
C PRO A 317 8.13 -2.72 6.64
N LEU A 318 8.00 -2.05 7.79
CA LEU A 318 9.05 -1.98 8.82
C LEU A 318 8.88 -3.05 9.90
N LEU A 319 7.64 -3.40 10.28
CA LEU A 319 7.33 -4.28 11.40
C LEU A 319 6.53 -5.54 11.01
N PHE A 320 6.38 -5.82 9.72
CA PHE A 320 5.64 -7.00 9.23
C PHE A 320 6.15 -8.33 9.78
N PHE A 321 7.43 -8.40 10.14
CA PHE A 321 8.08 -9.62 10.63
C PHE A 321 7.85 -9.89 12.13
N VAL A 322 7.26 -8.94 12.88
CA VAL A 322 7.01 -9.09 14.32
C VAL A 322 6.18 -10.33 14.64
N PRO A 323 5.16 -10.73 13.86
CA PRO A 323 4.49 -12.01 14.07
C PRO A 323 5.43 -13.24 14.00
N LEU A 324 6.46 -13.22 13.13
CA LEU A 324 7.49 -14.28 13.10
C LEU A 324 8.34 -14.26 14.37
N LEU A 325 8.72 -13.06 14.85
CA LEU A 325 9.48 -12.91 16.09
C LEU A 325 8.69 -13.43 17.30
N VAL A 326 7.39 -13.10 17.38
CA VAL A 326 6.46 -13.62 18.40
C VAL A 326 6.42 -15.14 18.35
N ALA A 327 6.20 -15.72 17.17
CA ALA A 327 6.13 -17.16 16.97
C ALA A 327 7.45 -17.87 17.34
N TYR A 328 8.58 -17.24 17.03
CA TYR A 328 9.91 -17.80 17.31
C TYR A 328 10.17 -17.93 18.83
N HIS A 329 9.84 -16.90 19.60
CA HIS A 329 10.13 -16.85 21.05
C HIS A 329 8.97 -17.38 21.93
N SER A 330 7.78 -17.64 21.36
CA SER A 330 6.64 -18.11 22.15
C SER A 330 6.81 -19.56 22.61
N ARG A 331 6.32 -19.84 23.81
CA ARG A 331 6.25 -21.18 24.43
C ARG A 331 4.87 -21.40 25.03
N PRO A 332 3.83 -21.46 24.16
CA PRO A 332 2.47 -21.49 24.65
C PRO A 332 2.14 -22.81 25.35
N SER A 333 1.43 -22.70 26.47
CA SER A 333 0.68 -23.84 27.01
C SER A 333 -0.39 -24.30 25.98
N PRO A 334 -0.85 -25.55 26.03
CA PRO A 334 -1.93 -26.02 25.13
C PRO A 334 -3.19 -25.17 25.22
N ARG A 335 -3.50 -24.62 26.39
CA ARG A 335 -4.64 -23.71 26.61
C ARG A 335 -4.37 -22.33 26.00
N GLY A 336 -3.20 -21.75 26.27
CA GLY A 336 -2.81 -20.43 25.70
C GLY A 336 -2.80 -20.45 24.18
N PHE A 337 -2.24 -21.51 23.57
CA PHE A 337 -2.27 -21.68 22.12
C PHE A 337 -3.71 -21.70 21.55
N ARG A 338 -4.61 -22.51 22.15
CA ARG A 338 -6.01 -22.57 21.70
C ARG A 338 -6.71 -21.23 21.82
N ILE A 339 -6.53 -20.52 22.93
CA ILE A 339 -7.13 -19.20 23.14
C ILE A 339 -6.62 -18.23 22.08
N PHE A 340 -5.32 -18.16 21.83
CA PHE A 340 -4.73 -17.24 20.85
C PHE A 340 -5.26 -17.47 19.43
N ILE A 341 -5.32 -18.74 19.00
CA ILE A 341 -5.84 -19.09 17.65
C ILE A 341 -7.35 -18.82 17.55
N SER A 342 -8.13 -19.16 18.61
CA SER A 342 -9.58 -18.89 18.61
C SER A 342 -9.89 -17.39 18.56
N LEU A 343 -9.13 -16.57 19.29
CA LEU A 343 -9.28 -15.10 19.23
C LEU A 343 -8.92 -14.57 17.84
N ALA A 344 -7.85 -15.06 17.22
CA ALA A 344 -7.48 -14.65 15.88
C ALA A 344 -8.56 -15.04 14.85
N ALA A 345 -9.11 -16.25 14.93
CA ALA A 345 -10.20 -16.70 14.08
C ALA A 345 -11.46 -15.82 14.26
N LEU A 346 -11.83 -15.55 15.52
CA LEU A 346 -12.95 -14.65 15.84
C LEU A 346 -12.71 -13.26 15.26
N PHE A 347 -11.51 -12.70 15.41
CA PHE A 347 -11.16 -11.37 14.89
C PHE A 347 -11.23 -11.33 13.36
N ALA A 348 -10.73 -12.37 12.68
CA ALA A 348 -10.82 -12.48 11.22
C ALA A 348 -12.28 -12.52 10.74
N VAL A 349 -13.14 -13.29 11.42
CA VAL A 349 -14.57 -13.36 11.11
C VAL A 349 -15.25 -12.03 11.35
N LEU A 350 -15.00 -11.39 12.50
CA LEU A 350 -15.57 -10.07 12.81
C LEU A 350 -15.19 -9.02 11.76
N VAL A 351 -13.92 -9.01 11.32
CA VAL A 351 -13.47 -8.10 10.26
C VAL A 351 -14.15 -8.38 8.93
N ALA A 352 -14.29 -9.66 8.55
CA ALA A 352 -14.94 -10.05 7.30
C ALA A 352 -16.39 -9.56 7.23
N PHE A 353 -17.11 -9.57 8.35
CA PHE A 353 -18.47 -9.02 8.42
C PHE A 353 -18.49 -7.50 8.58
N ALA A 354 -17.59 -6.92 9.37
CA ALA A 354 -17.56 -5.49 9.63
C ALA A 354 -17.21 -4.66 8.40
N LEU A 355 -16.38 -5.17 7.50
CA LEU A 355 -15.97 -4.48 6.27
C LEU A 355 -17.18 -4.13 5.36
N PRO A 356 -18.04 -5.07 4.95
CA PRO A 356 -19.24 -4.73 4.18
C PRO A 356 -20.31 -4.05 5.05
N ALA A 357 -20.47 -4.45 6.31
CA ALA A 357 -21.50 -3.94 7.20
C ALA A 357 -21.42 -2.42 7.40
N ARG A 358 -20.22 -1.84 7.50
CA ARG A 358 -20.02 -0.38 7.61
C ARG A 358 -20.62 0.40 6.45
N THR A 359 -20.70 -0.20 5.26
CA THR A 359 -21.30 0.43 4.07
C THR A 359 -22.80 0.16 4.00
N LEU A 360 -23.22 -1.09 4.26
CA LEU A 360 -24.62 -1.51 4.20
C LEU A 360 -25.47 -0.87 5.32
N LEU A 361 -24.87 -0.65 6.49
CA LEU A 361 -25.56 -0.09 7.67
C LEU A 361 -25.27 1.40 7.86
N ALA A 362 -24.70 2.07 6.86
CA ALA A 362 -24.26 3.47 6.96
C ALA A 362 -25.36 4.41 7.47
N GLU A 363 -26.57 4.29 6.95
CA GLU A 363 -27.73 5.12 7.36
C GLU A 363 -28.14 4.86 8.81
N ARG A 364 -28.20 3.58 9.23
CA ARG A 364 -28.55 3.22 10.62
C ARG A 364 -27.53 3.69 11.64
N LEU A 365 -26.25 3.75 11.25
CA LEU A 365 -25.14 4.15 12.13
C LEU A 365 -24.82 5.64 12.02
N ASP A 366 -25.47 6.36 11.11
CA ASP A 366 -25.14 7.74 10.70
C ASP A 366 -23.61 7.92 10.43
N LYS A 367 -23.00 6.90 9.84
CA LYS A 367 -21.57 6.88 9.51
C LYS A 367 -21.38 6.51 8.05
N TYR A 368 -20.98 7.49 7.27
CA TYR A 368 -20.80 7.34 5.83
C TYR A 368 -19.34 7.19 5.49
N SER A 369 -19.06 6.38 4.49
CA SER A 369 -17.71 6.10 3.97
C SER A 369 -17.72 6.26 2.45
N ARG A 370 -16.52 6.30 1.83
CA ARG A 370 -16.40 6.48 0.37
C ARG A 370 -17.22 5.47 -0.44
N PRO A 371 -17.29 4.18 -0.08
CA PRO A 371 -18.17 3.23 -0.77
C PRO A 371 -19.66 3.60 -0.78
N ASN A 372 -20.12 4.48 0.13
CA ASN A 372 -21.50 5.01 0.11
C ASN A 372 -21.69 6.12 -0.93
N MET A 373 -20.63 6.76 -1.42
CA MET A 373 -20.74 7.84 -2.40
C MET A 373 -21.19 7.29 -3.76
N PRO A 374 -22.22 7.88 -4.40
CA PRO A 374 -22.83 7.33 -5.60
C PRO A 374 -22.11 7.77 -6.90
N TYR A 375 -20.77 7.86 -6.88
CA TYR A 375 -20.00 8.33 -8.05
C TYR A 375 -20.33 7.59 -9.34
N PRO A 376 -20.42 6.25 -9.39
CA PRO A 376 -20.70 5.56 -10.66
C PRO A 376 -22.06 5.93 -11.25
N GLY A 377 -23.06 6.17 -10.40
CA GLY A 377 -24.39 6.59 -10.84
C GLY A 377 -24.40 8.05 -11.32
N LEU A 378 -23.84 8.96 -10.50
CA LEU A 378 -23.74 10.38 -10.82
C LEU A 378 -22.99 10.64 -12.11
N ILE A 379 -21.82 10.04 -12.29
CA ILE A 379 -20.99 10.26 -13.48
C ILE A 379 -21.66 9.65 -14.72
N ARG A 380 -22.33 8.51 -14.61
CA ARG A 380 -23.15 7.97 -15.72
C ARG A 380 -24.32 8.88 -16.10
N SER A 381 -24.96 9.54 -15.13
CA SER A 381 -26.02 10.51 -15.47
C SER A 381 -25.48 11.74 -16.20
N ILE A 382 -24.27 12.17 -15.89
CA ILE A 382 -23.57 13.21 -16.63
C ILE A 382 -23.22 12.71 -18.03
N ALA A 383 -22.64 11.52 -18.16
CA ALA A 383 -22.24 10.92 -19.41
C ALA A 383 -23.42 10.72 -20.39
N SER A 384 -24.60 10.37 -19.90
CA SER A 384 -25.80 10.19 -20.73
C SER A 384 -26.36 11.51 -21.30
N GLY A 385 -25.99 12.64 -20.72
CA GLY A 385 -26.43 13.99 -21.14
C GLY A 385 -25.36 14.81 -21.88
N THR A 386 -24.18 14.24 -22.16
CA THR A 386 -23.06 14.93 -22.80
C THR A 386 -22.48 14.10 -23.93
N GLU A 387 -21.84 14.76 -24.90
CA GLU A 387 -20.96 14.06 -25.84
C GLU A 387 -19.75 13.48 -25.09
N GLU A 388 -19.15 12.40 -25.63
CA GLU A 388 -17.99 11.77 -25.03
C GLU A 388 -16.81 12.75 -24.92
N PRO A 389 -16.34 13.09 -23.72
CA PRO A 389 -15.30 14.09 -23.54
C PRO A 389 -13.93 13.52 -23.93
N ARG A 390 -13.08 14.34 -24.54
CA ARG A 390 -11.68 14.01 -24.75
C ARG A 390 -10.85 14.13 -23.47
N PHE A 391 -11.27 15.01 -22.56
CA PHE A 391 -10.61 15.18 -21.27
C PHE A 391 -11.62 15.53 -20.18
N VAL A 392 -11.26 15.21 -18.94
CA VAL A 392 -12.03 15.56 -17.74
C VAL A 392 -11.08 16.23 -16.74
N LEU A 393 -11.44 17.43 -16.29
CA LEU A 393 -10.75 18.17 -15.25
C LEU A 393 -11.55 18.05 -13.95
N ALA A 394 -11.04 17.28 -13.01
CA ALA A 394 -11.75 16.98 -11.76
C ALA A 394 -11.16 17.76 -10.58
N GLU A 395 -12.03 18.29 -9.70
CA GLU A 395 -11.62 19.04 -8.53
C GLU A 395 -10.76 18.22 -7.56
N THR A 396 -11.09 16.93 -7.39
CA THR A 396 -10.41 16.03 -6.47
C THR A 396 -9.94 14.76 -7.18
N LYS A 397 -8.89 14.13 -6.64
CA LYS A 397 -8.44 12.83 -7.16
C LYS A 397 -9.51 11.74 -7.04
N LEU A 398 -10.34 11.80 -5.99
CA LEU A 398 -11.39 10.83 -5.77
C LEU A 398 -12.45 10.92 -6.87
N LEU A 399 -12.90 12.13 -7.16
CA LEU A 399 -13.84 12.40 -8.25
C LEU A 399 -13.24 12.05 -9.62
N GLY A 400 -11.98 12.47 -9.89
CA GLY A 400 -11.28 12.20 -11.14
C GLY A 400 -11.08 10.70 -11.40
N GLY A 401 -10.64 9.94 -10.39
CA GLY A 401 -10.48 8.50 -10.54
C GLY A 401 -11.80 7.77 -10.80
N ASN A 402 -12.88 8.18 -10.13
CA ASN A 402 -14.22 7.64 -10.41
C ASN A 402 -14.74 8.09 -11.80
N ALA A 403 -14.40 9.30 -12.27
CA ALA A 403 -14.71 9.74 -13.62
C ALA A 403 -13.98 8.89 -14.69
N ARG A 404 -12.74 8.49 -14.43
CA ARG A 404 -11.96 7.61 -15.30
C ARG A 404 -12.62 6.25 -15.55
N LEU A 405 -13.42 5.75 -14.59
CA LEU A 405 -14.19 4.51 -14.76
C LEU A 405 -15.36 4.67 -15.74
N ALA A 406 -15.93 5.87 -15.84
CA ALA A 406 -17.04 6.15 -16.75
C ALA A 406 -16.57 6.65 -18.14
N PHE A 407 -15.41 7.31 -18.19
CA PHE A 407 -14.78 7.86 -19.40
C PHE A 407 -13.40 7.24 -19.61
N PRO A 408 -13.29 5.95 -19.95
CA PRO A 408 -12.03 5.23 -20.04
C PRO A 408 -11.08 5.77 -21.12
N ASP A 409 -11.57 6.45 -22.15
CA ASP A 409 -10.77 6.99 -23.24
C ASP A 409 -10.42 8.48 -23.06
N ALA A 410 -11.06 9.15 -22.11
CA ALA A 410 -10.76 10.55 -21.80
C ALA A 410 -9.47 10.69 -20.99
N GLY A 411 -8.68 11.73 -21.25
CA GLY A 411 -7.58 12.14 -20.37
C GLY A 411 -8.12 12.76 -19.10
N VAL A 412 -7.99 12.11 -17.93
CA VAL A 412 -8.48 12.63 -16.65
C VAL A 412 -7.35 13.28 -15.85
N LEU A 413 -7.54 14.53 -15.47
CA LEU A 413 -6.59 15.32 -14.69
C LEU A 413 -7.23 15.85 -13.41
N ALA A 414 -6.44 15.99 -12.36
CA ALA A 414 -6.81 16.60 -11.09
C ALA A 414 -5.64 17.40 -10.51
N PRO A 415 -5.87 18.43 -9.69
CA PRO A 415 -4.79 19.18 -9.04
C PRO A 415 -3.80 18.24 -8.32
N THR A 416 -2.53 18.60 -8.31
CA THR A 416 -1.43 17.85 -7.66
C THR A 416 -0.99 16.55 -8.33
N PHE A 417 -1.60 16.14 -9.46
CA PHE A 417 -1.20 14.98 -10.22
C PHE A 417 -0.46 15.37 -11.49
N ASN A 418 0.82 15.03 -11.56
CA ASN A 418 1.67 15.29 -12.72
C ASN A 418 1.65 14.09 -13.67
N VAL A 419 0.51 13.87 -14.33
CA VAL A 419 0.36 12.83 -15.34
C VAL A 419 0.43 13.48 -16.72
N LYS A 420 1.37 13.05 -17.54
CA LYS A 420 1.47 13.47 -18.93
C LYS A 420 0.45 12.70 -19.78
N VAL A 421 -0.82 13.08 -19.67
CA VAL A 421 -1.81 12.70 -20.69
C VAL A 421 -1.62 13.59 -21.90
N GLY A 422 -2.01 13.12 -23.09
CA GLY A 422 -2.02 13.96 -24.30
C GLY A 422 -2.68 15.29 -24.00
N GLY A 423 -2.22 16.38 -24.63
CA GLY A 423 -2.68 17.73 -24.32
C GLY A 423 -4.21 17.86 -24.29
N ILE A 424 -4.74 18.68 -23.40
CA ILE A 424 -6.16 19.00 -23.36
C ILE A 424 -6.51 19.83 -24.61
N ALA A 425 -7.24 19.23 -25.54
CA ALA A 425 -7.73 19.89 -26.74
C ALA A 425 -9.07 19.28 -27.16
N GLY A 426 -9.97 20.10 -27.70
CA GLY A 426 -11.32 19.70 -28.11
C GLY A 426 -12.33 19.84 -26.95
N LYS A 427 -13.39 19.04 -26.99
CA LYS A 427 -14.46 19.05 -25.99
C LYS A 427 -14.04 18.29 -24.73
N GLY A 428 -14.29 18.87 -23.57
CA GLY A 428 -14.00 18.26 -22.26
C GLY A 428 -15.03 18.63 -21.22
N LEU A 429 -14.86 18.06 -20.03
CA LEU A 429 -15.68 18.31 -18.85
C LEU A 429 -14.85 18.87 -17.70
N VAL A 430 -15.41 19.85 -17.00
CA VAL A 430 -14.96 20.29 -15.68
C VAL A 430 -15.96 19.74 -14.68
N ILE A 431 -15.51 18.98 -13.66
CA ILE A 431 -16.38 18.36 -12.66
C ILE A 431 -15.90 18.65 -11.24
N CYS A 432 -16.82 18.91 -10.32
CA CYS A 432 -16.50 19.31 -8.93
C CYS A 432 -17.58 18.87 -7.95
N GLU A 433 -17.18 18.76 -6.68
CA GLU A 433 -18.04 18.47 -5.54
C GLU A 433 -18.45 19.74 -4.81
N THR A 434 -17.66 20.79 -4.89
CA THR A 434 -18.00 22.10 -4.33
C THR A 434 -19.01 22.82 -5.22
N ARG A 435 -19.97 23.53 -4.56
CA ARG A 435 -21.03 24.26 -5.26
C ARG A 435 -20.43 25.20 -6.30
N HIS A 436 -20.86 25.07 -7.56
CA HIS A 436 -20.35 25.86 -8.70
C HIS A 436 -18.82 25.86 -8.84
N CYS A 437 -18.15 24.79 -8.40
CA CYS A 437 -16.68 24.68 -8.40
C CYS A 437 -15.98 25.87 -7.67
N ASP A 438 -16.51 26.29 -6.56
CA ASP A 438 -16.06 27.49 -5.84
C ASP A 438 -14.78 27.26 -4.98
N SER A 439 -14.03 26.20 -5.23
CA SER A 439 -12.74 25.96 -4.64
C SER A 439 -11.69 26.87 -5.27
N GLU A 440 -11.12 27.80 -4.50
CA GLU A 440 -10.08 28.72 -4.99
C GLU A 440 -8.88 27.97 -5.56
N LYS A 441 -8.43 26.91 -4.88
CA LYS A 441 -7.32 26.06 -5.36
C LYS A 441 -7.61 25.45 -6.73
N PHE A 442 -8.83 24.99 -6.95
CA PHE A 442 -9.23 24.38 -8.20
C PHE A 442 -9.34 25.41 -9.32
N ARG A 443 -9.93 26.58 -9.05
CA ARG A 443 -10.00 27.69 -10.00
C ARG A 443 -8.62 28.21 -10.41
N VAL A 444 -7.72 28.39 -9.44
CA VAL A 444 -6.33 28.79 -9.73
C VAL A 444 -5.63 27.75 -10.60
N TRP A 445 -5.85 26.45 -10.33
CA TRP A 445 -5.30 25.38 -11.15
C TRP A 445 -5.87 25.36 -12.57
N LEU A 446 -7.20 25.50 -12.73
CA LEU A 446 -7.84 25.60 -14.06
C LEU A 446 -7.27 26.76 -14.89
N TRP A 447 -7.10 27.91 -14.26
CA TRP A 447 -6.55 29.10 -14.94
C TRP A 447 -5.06 28.96 -15.27
N ARG A 448 -4.25 28.62 -14.27
CA ARG A 448 -2.80 28.60 -14.41
C ARG A 448 -2.31 27.49 -15.34
N ASP A 449 -2.87 26.28 -15.21
CA ASP A 449 -2.34 25.11 -15.87
C ASP A 449 -3.09 24.77 -17.16
N HIS A 450 -4.31 25.33 -17.35
CA HIS A 450 -5.17 25.00 -18.48
C HIS A 450 -5.77 26.22 -19.20
N ALA A 451 -5.51 27.44 -18.74
CA ALA A 451 -6.05 28.69 -19.28
C ALA A 451 -7.60 28.75 -19.33
N ILE A 452 -8.26 28.05 -18.39
CA ILE A 452 -9.73 27.99 -18.29
C ILE A 452 -10.19 28.90 -17.13
N ASP A 453 -10.98 29.95 -17.46
CA ASP A 453 -11.62 30.74 -16.40
C ASP A 453 -12.85 30.01 -15.85
N GLY A 454 -12.69 29.38 -14.69
CA GLY A 454 -13.77 28.66 -14.02
C GLY A 454 -14.97 29.53 -13.63
N ARG A 455 -14.85 30.88 -13.65
CA ARG A 455 -15.98 31.81 -13.38
C ARG A 455 -16.88 32.00 -14.58
N SER A 456 -16.38 31.80 -15.78
CA SER A 456 -17.13 31.95 -17.03
C SER A 456 -17.92 30.69 -17.41
N LEU A 457 -17.76 29.59 -16.68
CA LEU A 457 -18.41 28.31 -16.96
C LEU A 457 -19.83 28.25 -16.39
N GLU A 458 -20.77 27.77 -17.19
CA GLU A 458 -22.14 27.48 -16.76
C GLU A 458 -22.21 26.08 -16.18
N PHE A 459 -22.27 25.98 -14.85
CA PHE A 459 -22.35 24.71 -14.15
C PHE A 459 -23.77 24.18 -14.04
N LYS A 460 -23.96 22.97 -14.52
CA LYS A 460 -25.12 22.13 -14.29
C LYS A 460 -24.90 21.31 -12.99
N ALA A 461 -25.98 20.84 -12.36
CA ALA A 461 -25.92 20.00 -11.15
C ALA A 461 -26.57 18.65 -11.43
N ALA A 462 -25.99 17.60 -10.86
CA ALA A 462 -26.55 16.26 -10.84
C ALA A 462 -26.60 15.76 -9.40
N ASP A 463 -27.76 15.30 -8.95
CA ASP A 463 -28.01 14.82 -7.60
C ASP A 463 -28.30 13.33 -7.59
N MET A 464 -27.73 12.61 -6.60
CA MET A 464 -28.07 11.21 -6.39
C MET A 464 -28.02 10.86 -4.89
N PRO A 465 -28.92 10.00 -4.39
CA PRO A 465 -28.83 9.51 -3.03
C PRO A 465 -27.58 8.65 -2.83
N PHE A 466 -27.04 8.65 -1.61
CA PHE A 466 -25.94 7.79 -1.23
C PHE A 466 -26.33 6.31 -1.36
N ASN A 467 -25.39 5.47 -1.76
CA ASN A 467 -25.56 4.02 -1.74
C ASN A 467 -25.88 3.57 -0.31
N TYR A 468 -26.98 2.83 -0.12
CA TYR A 468 -27.50 2.35 1.18
C TYR A 468 -27.82 3.44 2.20
N ALA A 469 -28.06 4.68 1.75
CA ALA A 469 -28.45 5.79 2.61
C ALA A 469 -29.28 6.83 1.83
N PRO A 470 -30.50 6.49 1.41
CA PRO A 470 -31.31 7.31 0.52
C PRO A 470 -31.72 8.67 1.09
N ALA A 471 -31.72 8.83 2.43
CA ALA A 471 -31.98 10.11 3.07
C ALA A 471 -30.88 11.16 2.81
N LYS A 472 -29.64 10.72 2.48
CA LYS A 472 -28.52 11.60 2.19
C LYS A 472 -28.26 11.66 0.69
N LYS A 473 -28.11 12.88 0.15
CA LYS A 473 -27.81 13.09 -1.26
C LYS A 473 -26.42 13.67 -1.44
N MET A 474 -25.80 13.35 -2.58
CA MET A 474 -24.58 13.97 -3.08
C MET A 474 -24.88 14.71 -4.37
N THR A 475 -24.33 15.91 -4.49
CA THR A 475 -24.40 16.73 -5.69
C THR A 475 -23.04 16.81 -6.33
N ILE A 476 -22.95 16.62 -7.65
CA ILE A 476 -21.79 16.96 -8.46
C ILE A 476 -22.16 18.08 -9.43
N TYR A 477 -21.33 19.08 -9.51
CA TYR A 477 -21.45 20.17 -10.47
C TYR A 477 -20.52 19.90 -11.66
N TRP A 478 -21.00 20.20 -12.87
CA TRP A 478 -20.23 19.96 -14.08
C TRP A 478 -20.53 21.00 -15.17
N ALA A 479 -19.53 21.27 -16.01
CA ALA A 479 -19.65 22.16 -17.15
C ALA A 479 -18.89 21.57 -18.35
N GLU A 480 -19.42 21.79 -19.54
CA GLU A 480 -18.73 21.49 -20.79
C GLU A 480 -17.75 22.63 -21.11
N VAL A 481 -16.59 22.26 -21.61
CA VAL A 481 -15.55 23.20 -22.01
C VAL A 481 -14.93 22.78 -23.33
N SER A 482 -14.63 23.75 -24.19
CA SER A 482 -13.90 23.51 -25.45
C SER A 482 -12.56 24.23 -25.38
N VAL A 483 -11.47 23.49 -25.48
CA VAL A 483 -10.12 24.04 -25.54
C VAL A 483 -9.60 23.95 -26.97
N PRO A 484 -9.16 25.09 -27.57
CA PRO A 484 -8.57 25.06 -28.91
C PRO A 484 -7.39 24.09 -28.98
N GLY A 485 -7.29 23.30 -30.02
CA GLY A 485 -6.09 22.49 -30.27
C GLY A 485 -4.87 23.41 -30.52
N PRO A 486 -3.64 22.90 -30.30
CA PRO A 486 -2.45 23.65 -30.69
C PRO A 486 -2.59 24.03 -32.18
N ALA A 487 -2.38 25.33 -32.48
CA ALA A 487 -2.37 25.80 -33.85
C ALA A 487 -1.43 24.90 -34.65
N ARG A 488 -1.93 24.28 -35.73
CA ARG A 488 -1.02 23.60 -36.66
C ARG A 488 -0.02 24.65 -37.11
N PRO A 489 1.29 24.38 -37.08
CA PRO A 489 2.23 25.27 -37.71
C PRO A 489 1.87 25.26 -39.21
N ASP A 490 1.17 26.30 -39.65
CA ASP A 490 0.92 26.56 -41.08
C ASP A 490 2.28 26.80 -41.74
N GLY A 491 2.78 25.76 -42.37
CA GLY A 491 4.05 25.70 -43.07
C GLY A 491 3.97 24.73 -44.24
N SER A 492 2.91 24.82 -45.03
CA SER A 492 2.93 24.30 -46.41
C SER A 492 2.11 25.21 -47.32
N ALA A 493 2.63 26.37 -47.61
CA ALA A 493 2.43 26.94 -48.92
C ALA A 493 3.37 26.17 -49.88
N ARG A 494 2.77 25.31 -50.70
CA ARG A 494 3.22 24.69 -51.95
C ARG A 494 4.58 23.97 -51.97
#